data_c69f0c34d20dfa52dbc4f7686a45322b
#
_entry.id   c69f0c34d20dfa52dbc4f7686a45322b
#
_cell.length_a   1.000
_cell.length_b   1.000
_cell.length_c   1.000
_cell.angle_alpha   90.00
_cell.angle_beta   90.00
_cell.angle_gamma   90.00
#
_symmetry.space_group_name_H-M   'P 1'
#
loop_
_entity.id
_entity.type
_entity.pdbx_description
1 polymer ?
#
loop_
_entity_poly.entity_id
_entity_poly.type
_entity_poly.pdbx_seq_one_letter_code
_entity_poly.pdbx_strand_id
1 'polypeptide(L)'
;SFDKAVIYYDRLYENNPSDDNYNYLLKCFLALEDYKSAEKLAENQVKKHPSTMRYKVDVGTIYNKSGDESKAEKEYSKIIKSLDKASVSQILELGKAFSEIDENQLALEVYYKGRKQVGKAYPFNFQIAQILGQQGNIEGMITEYLDVLEISTGYIQSVQNTLNRVIGFDEESKYNAILKEQLMLRIQKNPESDIYSQMLIWALMQQNKYEAA
;
A
#
# COMPACT_ATOMS: atom_id res chain seq x y z
N SER A 1 -9.28 -4.49 -31.25
CA SER A 1 -7.99 -3.85 -31.58
C SER A 1 -7.86 -2.57 -30.82
N PHE A 2 -6.70 -2.32 -30.20
CA PHE A 2 -6.42 -1.12 -29.41
C PHE A 2 -6.48 0.16 -30.26
N ASP A 3 -6.15 0.10 -31.55
CA ASP A 3 -6.26 1.25 -32.48
C ASP A 3 -7.68 1.84 -32.54
N LYS A 4 -8.70 0.97 -32.60
CA LYS A 4 -10.11 1.42 -32.56
C LYS A 4 -10.49 1.95 -31.19
N ALA A 5 -9.95 1.34 -30.14
CA ALA A 5 -10.21 1.75 -28.77
C ALA A 5 -9.63 3.15 -28.47
N VAL A 6 -8.45 3.47 -28.98
CA VAL A 6 -7.86 4.82 -28.85
C VAL A 6 -8.80 5.87 -29.43
N ILE A 7 -9.26 5.69 -30.67
CA ILE A 7 -10.16 6.67 -31.33
C ILE A 7 -11.44 6.87 -30.51
N TYR A 8 -11.96 5.80 -29.93
CA TYR A 8 -13.19 5.85 -29.11
C TYR A 8 -12.93 6.56 -27.77
N TYR A 9 -11.90 6.15 -27.04
CA TYR A 9 -11.62 6.72 -25.71
C TYR A 9 -11.06 8.14 -25.77
N ASP A 10 -10.36 8.50 -26.85
CA ASP A 10 -9.90 9.87 -27.08
C ASP A 10 -11.11 10.82 -27.19
N ARG A 11 -12.10 10.46 -28.01
CA ARG A 11 -13.35 11.22 -28.10
C ARG A 11 -14.14 11.26 -26.81
N LEU A 12 -14.18 10.13 -26.07
CA LEU A 12 -14.84 10.09 -24.77
C LEU A 12 -14.15 11.01 -23.76
N TYR A 13 -12.82 10.99 -23.73
CA TYR A 13 -12.04 11.83 -22.84
C TYR A 13 -12.14 13.31 -23.19
N GLU A 14 -12.16 13.66 -24.47
CA GLU A 14 -12.39 15.04 -24.91
C GLU A 14 -13.78 15.58 -24.46
N ASN A 15 -14.82 14.76 -24.58
CA ASN A 15 -16.19 15.14 -24.20
C ASN A 15 -16.45 15.07 -22.68
N ASN A 16 -15.81 14.13 -21.99
CA ASN A 16 -15.94 13.91 -20.56
C ASN A 16 -14.58 13.47 -19.97
N PRO A 17 -13.74 14.41 -19.52
CA PRO A 17 -12.41 14.14 -18.98
C PRO A 17 -12.46 13.54 -17.56
N SER A 18 -13.16 12.40 -17.40
CA SER A 18 -13.20 11.64 -16.15
C SER A 18 -11.93 10.79 -15.97
N ASP A 19 -11.66 10.40 -14.73
CA ASP A 19 -10.54 9.51 -14.39
C ASP A 19 -10.63 8.17 -15.13
N ASP A 20 -11.83 7.63 -15.29
CA ASP A 20 -12.04 6.37 -16.01
C ASP A 20 -11.65 6.49 -17.47
N ASN A 21 -12.12 7.55 -18.15
CA ASN A 21 -11.80 7.79 -19.56
C ASN A 21 -10.29 8.06 -19.75
N TYR A 22 -9.68 8.82 -18.84
CA TYR A 22 -8.23 9.00 -18.81
C TYR A 22 -7.50 7.65 -18.71
N ASN A 23 -7.90 6.81 -17.74
CA ASN A 23 -7.26 5.52 -17.51
C ASN A 23 -7.39 4.57 -18.71
N TYR A 24 -8.56 4.51 -19.32
CA TYR A 24 -8.75 3.68 -20.52
C TYR A 24 -7.91 4.16 -21.68
N LEU A 25 -7.86 5.48 -21.92
CA LEU A 25 -7.06 6.07 -22.98
C LEU A 25 -5.55 5.84 -22.75
N LEU A 26 -5.08 6.08 -21.52
CA LEU A 26 -3.68 5.80 -21.15
C LEU A 26 -3.31 4.33 -21.37
N LYS A 27 -4.16 3.41 -20.93
CA LYS A 27 -3.96 1.97 -21.15
C LYS A 27 -3.89 1.61 -22.64
N CYS A 28 -4.71 2.26 -23.48
CA CYS A 28 -4.66 2.04 -24.93
C CYS A 28 -3.35 2.52 -25.53
N PHE A 29 -2.87 3.72 -25.18
CA PHE A 29 -1.56 4.22 -25.65
C PHE A 29 -0.40 3.32 -25.21
N LEU A 30 -0.40 2.89 -23.94
CA LEU A 30 0.62 1.98 -23.43
C LEU A 30 0.60 0.61 -24.13
N ALA A 31 -0.59 0.08 -24.45
CA ALA A 31 -0.74 -1.19 -25.16
C ALA A 31 -0.31 -1.12 -26.63
N LEU A 32 -0.32 0.08 -27.22
CA LEU A 32 0.18 0.37 -28.58
C LEU A 32 1.64 0.85 -28.59
N GLU A 33 2.28 0.91 -27.41
CA GLU A 33 3.62 1.47 -27.22
C GLU A 33 3.76 2.93 -27.75
N ASP A 34 2.62 3.66 -27.84
CA ASP A 34 2.64 5.08 -28.16
C ASP A 34 2.93 5.90 -26.89
N TYR A 35 4.17 5.78 -26.44
CA TYR A 35 4.65 6.44 -25.22
C TYR A 35 4.61 7.97 -25.33
N LYS A 36 4.74 8.51 -26.55
CA LYS A 36 4.68 9.96 -26.76
C LYS A 36 3.28 10.52 -26.50
N SER A 37 2.23 9.85 -26.97
CA SER A 37 0.85 10.25 -26.71
C SER A 37 0.48 10.00 -25.25
N ALA A 38 0.94 8.89 -24.66
CA ALA A 38 0.78 8.58 -23.24
C ALA A 38 1.38 9.68 -22.34
N GLU A 39 2.63 10.08 -22.60
CA GLU A 39 3.35 11.14 -21.86
C GLU A 39 2.58 12.47 -21.95
N LYS A 40 2.20 12.89 -23.14
CA LYS A 40 1.43 14.12 -23.34
C LYS A 40 0.09 14.10 -22.58
N LEU A 41 -0.61 12.97 -22.59
CA LEU A 41 -1.87 12.78 -21.86
C LEU A 41 -1.64 12.91 -20.34
N ALA A 42 -0.66 12.19 -19.79
CA ALA A 42 -0.36 12.19 -18.36
C ALA A 42 0.15 13.55 -17.87
N GLU A 43 1.08 14.20 -18.61
CA GLU A 43 1.55 15.55 -18.27
C GLU A 43 0.42 16.59 -18.26
N ASN A 44 -0.54 16.48 -19.18
CA ASN A 44 -1.70 17.36 -19.20
C ASN A 44 -2.57 17.16 -17.95
N GLN A 45 -2.74 15.91 -17.48
CA GLN A 45 -3.44 15.63 -16.23
C GLN A 45 -2.69 16.20 -15.03
N VAL A 46 -1.37 16.05 -14.96
CA VAL A 46 -0.55 16.65 -13.89
C VAL A 46 -0.70 18.17 -13.87
N LYS A 47 -0.75 18.83 -15.03
CA LYS A 47 -0.95 20.29 -15.12
C LYS A 47 -2.34 20.72 -14.65
N LYS A 48 -3.39 19.95 -15.02
CA LYS A 48 -4.78 20.25 -14.62
C LYS A 48 -5.04 19.94 -13.14
N HIS A 49 -4.41 18.90 -12.61
CA HIS A 49 -4.63 18.37 -11.27
C HIS A 49 -3.30 18.20 -10.51
N PRO A 50 -2.58 19.27 -10.17
CA PRO A 50 -1.21 19.21 -9.62
C PRO A 50 -1.14 18.56 -8.24
N SER A 51 -2.25 18.49 -7.51
CA SER A 51 -2.35 17.84 -6.19
C SER A 51 -2.58 16.34 -6.27
N THR A 52 -3.00 15.81 -7.42
CA THR A 52 -3.29 14.37 -7.61
C THR A 52 -1.98 13.61 -7.83
N MET A 53 -1.61 12.81 -6.84
CA MET A 53 -0.30 12.12 -6.84
C MET A 53 -0.22 11.03 -7.88
N ARG A 54 -1.32 10.35 -8.14
CA ARG A 54 -1.41 9.25 -9.09
C ARG A 54 -0.95 9.66 -10.49
N TYR A 55 -1.39 10.80 -11.03
CA TYR A 55 -1.00 11.23 -12.38
C TYR A 55 0.51 11.46 -12.53
N LYS A 56 1.18 11.85 -11.43
CA LYS A 56 2.63 11.98 -11.41
C LYS A 56 3.31 10.60 -11.49
N VAL A 57 2.73 9.58 -10.83
CA VAL A 57 3.22 8.19 -10.93
C VAL A 57 3.03 7.66 -12.34
N ASP A 58 1.92 7.99 -13.01
CA ASP A 58 1.68 7.58 -14.41
C ASP A 58 2.79 8.07 -15.34
N VAL A 59 3.30 9.31 -15.17
CA VAL A 59 4.44 9.83 -15.95
C VAL A 59 5.69 8.97 -15.76
N GLY A 60 6.05 8.64 -14.52
CA GLY A 60 7.18 7.74 -14.24
C GLY A 60 6.97 6.34 -14.83
N THR A 61 5.75 5.82 -14.74
CA THR A 61 5.38 4.51 -15.30
C THR A 61 5.53 4.48 -16.83
N ILE A 62 5.20 5.57 -17.53
CA ILE A 62 5.39 5.69 -18.97
C ILE A 62 6.87 5.64 -19.32
N TYR A 63 7.75 6.35 -18.59
CA TYR A 63 9.19 6.28 -18.77
C TYR A 63 9.73 4.86 -18.54
N ASN A 64 9.30 4.20 -17.48
CA ASN A 64 9.71 2.82 -17.20
C ASN A 64 9.31 1.87 -18.35
N LYS A 65 8.06 1.97 -18.82
CA LYS A 65 7.57 1.15 -19.94
C LYS A 65 8.24 1.46 -21.28
N SER A 66 8.71 2.69 -21.49
CA SER A 66 9.47 3.08 -22.68
C SER A 66 10.96 2.67 -22.63
N GLY A 67 11.41 2.06 -21.52
CA GLY A 67 12.79 1.65 -21.32
C GLY A 67 13.71 2.74 -20.77
N ASP A 68 13.19 3.91 -20.40
CA ASP A 68 13.96 4.99 -19.77
C ASP A 68 13.86 4.91 -18.23
N GLU A 69 14.42 3.83 -17.66
CA GLU A 69 14.41 3.57 -16.22
C GLU A 69 15.00 4.74 -15.41
N SER A 70 16.04 5.39 -15.95
CA SER A 70 16.69 6.52 -15.27
C SER A 70 15.77 7.74 -15.12
N LYS A 71 14.90 8.01 -16.12
CA LYS A 71 13.89 9.06 -15.99
C LYS A 71 12.77 8.64 -15.04
N ALA A 72 12.32 7.38 -15.08
CA ALA A 72 11.33 6.85 -14.18
C ALA A 72 11.77 7.03 -12.73
N GLU A 73 12.97 6.59 -12.37
CA GLU A 73 13.53 6.73 -11.03
C GLU A 73 13.61 8.20 -10.57
N LYS A 74 14.01 9.10 -11.46
CA LYS A 74 14.08 10.53 -11.16
C LYS A 74 12.70 11.11 -10.86
N GLU A 75 11.67 10.77 -11.65
CA GLU A 75 10.30 11.22 -11.41
C GLU A 75 9.75 10.64 -10.12
N TYR A 76 9.93 9.35 -9.85
CA TYR A 76 9.49 8.72 -8.60
C TYR A 76 10.18 9.35 -7.38
N SER A 77 11.50 9.53 -7.42
CA SER A 77 12.26 10.24 -6.36
C SER A 77 11.77 11.66 -6.12
N LYS A 78 11.47 12.41 -7.18
CA LYS A 78 10.95 13.78 -7.09
C LYS A 78 9.58 13.82 -6.42
N ILE A 79 8.71 12.88 -6.76
CA ILE A 79 7.37 12.78 -6.16
C ILE A 79 7.50 12.46 -4.65
N ILE A 80 8.32 11.47 -4.30
CA ILE A 80 8.53 11.07 -2.89
C ILE A 80 9.16 12.22 -2.08
N LYS A 81 10.10 12.97 -2.65
CA LYS A 81 10.67 14.15 -2.00
C LYS A 81 9.64 15.24 -1.75
N SER A 82 8.62 15.37 -2.60
CA SER A 82 7.57 16.38 -2.46
C SER A 82 6.58 16.12 -1.31
N LEU A 83 6.69 14.98 -0.61
CA LEU A 83 5.79 14.60 0.48
C LEU A 83 5.94 15.42 1.76
N ASP A 84 6.99 16.22 1.93
CA ASP A 84 7.31 16.91 3.20
C ASP A 84 6.17 17.77 3.78
N LYS A 85 5.17 18.11 2.97
CA LYS A 85 3.96 18.84 3.39
C LYS A 85 2.66 18.15 2.93
N ALA A 86 2.76 16.90 2.50
CA ALA A 86 1.61 16.17 1.98
C ALA A 86 0.61 15.82 3.11
N SER A 87 -0.66 15.86 2.79
CA SER A 87 -1.71 15.36 3.68
C SER A 87 -1.68 13.83 3.76
N VAL A 88 -2.30 13.27 4.81
CA VAL A 88 -2.50 11.81 4.93
C VAL A 88 -3.14 11.23 3.66
N SER A 89 -4.13 11.91 3.10
CA SER A 89 -4.80 11.48 1.87
C SER A 89 -3.85 11.39 0.68
N GLN A 90 -2.96 12.38 0.51
CA GLN A 90 -1.97 12.37 -0.57
C GLN A 90 -0.91 11.26 -0.39
N ILE A 91 -0.51 10.98 0.86
CA ILE A 91 0.40 9.88 1.17
C ILE A 91 -0.25 8.54 0.87
N LEU A 92 -1.53 8.37 1.25
CA LEU A 92 -2.29 7.15 0.94
C LEU A 92 -2.46 6.97 -0.57
N GLU A 93 -2.82 8.02 -1.29
CA GLU A 93 -2.95 8.01 -2.75
C GLU A 93 -1.65 7.60 -3.43
N LEU A 94 -0.53 8.22 -3.04
CA LEU A 94 0.77 7.95 -3.63
C LEU A 94 1.25 6.52 -3.34
N GLY A 95 1.17 6.08 -2.08
CA GLY A 95 1.56 4.72 -1.72
C GLY A 95 0.71 3.66 -2.43
N LYS A 96 -0.61 3.91 -2.56
CA LYS A 96 -1.51 3.06 -3.33
C LYS A 96 -1.13 3.04 -4.82
N ALA A 97 -0.85 4.20 -5.41
CA ALA A 97 -0.47 4.29 -6.83
C ALA A 97 0.81 3.49 -7.13
N PHE A 98 1.82 3.53 -6.25
CA PHE A 98 3.00 2.69 -6.39
C PHE A 98 2.69 1.19 -6.23
N SER A 99 1.83 0.81 -5.28
CA SER A 99 1.44 -0.60 -5.12
C SER A 99 0.66 -1.14 -6.33
N GLU A 100 -0.15 -0.31 -6.99
CA GLU A 100 -0.93 -0.68 -8.19
C GLU A 100 -0.05 -0.98 -9.42
N ILE A 101 1.19 -0.49 -9.44
CA ILE A 101 2.19 -0.76 -10.48
C ILE A 101 3.30 -1.72 -10.02
N ASP A 102 3.06 -2.46 -8.92
CA ASP A 102 3.98 -3.41 -8.30
C ASP A 102 5.30 -2.80 -7.76
N GLU A 103 5.40 -1.47 -7.66
CA GLU A 103 6.53 -0.76 -7.06
C GLU A 103 6.42 -0.73 -5.52
N ASN A 104 6.35 -1.91 -4.94
CA ASN A 104 6.08 -2.10 -3.51
C ASN A 104 7.14 -1.48 -2.59
N GLN A 105 8.42 -1.40 -3.01
CA GLN A 105 9.47 -0.74 -2.23
C GLN A 105 9.26 0.77 -2.16
N LEU A 106 8.85 1.40 -3.27
CA LEU A 106 8.52 2.81 -3.29
C LEU A 106 7.27 3.11 -2.46
N ALA A 107 6.27 2.21 -2.51
CA ALA A 107 5.08 2.33 -1.67
C ALA A 107 5.43 2.27 -0.17
N LEU A 108 6.31 1.35 0.26
CA LEU A 108 6.81 1.30 1.63
C LEU A 108 7.57 2.57 2.01
N GLU A 109 8.46 3.08 1.12
CA GLU A 109 9.18 4.34 1.36
C GLU A 109 8.22 5.51 1.61
N VAL A 110 7.16 5.62 0.78
CA VAL A 110 6.10 6.62 0.93
C VAL A 110 5.44 6.52 2.30
N TYR A 111 5.01 5.32 2.71
CA TYR A 111 4.31 5.14 3.98
C TYR A 111 5.23 5.34 5.18
N TYR A 112 6.49 4.89 5.13
CA TYR A 112 7.46 5.15 6.20
C TYR A 112 7.82 6.65 6.32
N LYS A 113 7.96 7.34 5.19
CA LYS A 113 8.15 8.80 5.18
C LYS A 113 6.92 9.51 5.73
N GLY A 114 5.74 9.09 5.31
CA GLY A 114 4.46 9.60 5.83
C GLY A 114 4.32 9.39 7.34
N ARG A 115 4.64 8.18 7.84
CA ARG A 115 4.64 7.87 9.28
C ARG A 115 5.53 8.82 10.08
N LYS A 116 6.74 9.13 9.58
CA LYS A 116 7.64 10.08 10.24
C LYS A 116 7.05 11.49 10.27
N GLN A 117 6.33 11.88 9.23
CA GLN A 117 5.75 13.21 9.10
C GLN A 117 4.51 13.42 9.98
N VAL A 118 3.56 12.47 9.98
CA VAL A 118 2.27 12.62 10.67
C VAL A 118 2.26 11.97 12.05
N GLY A 119 3.26 11.17 12.38
CA GLY A 119 3.42 10.51 13.67
C GLY A 119 2.25 9.61 14.03
N LYS A 120 1.81 9.65 15.30
CA LYS A 120 0.74 8.80 15.82
C LYS A 120 -0.65 9.10 15.24
N ALA A 121 -0.84 10.25 14.55
CA ALA A 121 -2.13 10.61 14.00
C ALA A 121 -2.60 9.63 12.90
N TYR A 122 -1.67 9.13 12.08
CA TYR A 122 -1.95 8.08 11.10
C TYR A 122 -0.65 7.32 10.73
N PRO A 123 -0.33 6.21 11.40
CA PRO A 123 0.99 5.55 11.27
C PRO A 123 1.11 4.59 10.09
N PHE A 124 0.09 4.47 9.23
CA PHE A 124 0.06 3.62 8.01
C PHE A 124 0.31 2.13 8.24
N ASN A 125 0.09 1.61 9.46
CA ASN A 125 0.38 0.22 9.79
C ASN A 125 -0.34 -0.78 8.87
N PHE A 126 -1.63 -0.56 8.57
CA PHE A 126 -2.39 -1.47 7.69
C PHE A 126 -1.82 -1.54 6.29
N GLN A 127 -1.44 -0.40 5.72
CA GLN A 127 -0.85 -0.30 4.38
C GLN A 127 0.51 -0.98 4.32
N ILE A 128 1.36 -0.71 5.31
CA ILE A 128 2.69 -1.33 5.43
C ILE A 128 2.56 -2.83 5.64
N ALA A 129 1.70 -3.27 6.57
CA ALA A 129 1.47 -4.68 6.83
C ALA A 129 1.00 -5.44 5.59
N GLN A 130 0.10 -4.84 4.80
CA GLN A 130 -0.40 -5.44 3.58
C GLN A 130 0.75 -5.68 2.58
N ILE A 131 1.60 -4.69 2.36
CA ILE A 131 2.74 -4.81 1.42
C ILE A 131 3.75 -5.83 1.94
N LEU A 132 4.10 -5.78 3.23
CA LEU A 132 5.00 -6.76 3.84
C LEU A 132 4.48 -8.19 3.71
N GLY A 133 3.18 -8.40 3.91
CA GLY A 133 2.53 -9.70 3.70
C GLY A 133 2.61 -10.17 2.26
N GLN A 134 2.39 -9.29 1.27
CA GLN A 134 2.54 -9.61 -0.15
C GLN A 134 3.99 -9.98 -0.52
N GLN A 135 4.97 -9.37 0.13
CA GLN A 135 6.40 -9.68 -0.05
C GLN A 135 6.85 -10.94 0.71
N GLY A 136 5.95 -11.60 1.45
CA GLY A 136 6.29 -12.76 2.29
C GLY A 136 7.03 -12.41 3.59
N ASN A 137 7.17 -11.13 3.92
CA ASN A 137 7.71 -10.69 5.21
C ASN A 137 6.61 -10.76 6.29
N ILE A 138 6.28 -11.98 6.69
CA ILE A 138 5.18 -12.26 7.62
C ILE A 138 5.50 -11.73 9.03
N GLU A 139 6.75 -11.77 9.45
CA GLU A 139 7.17 -11.21 10.75
C GLU A 139 6.91 -9.70 10.82
N GLY A 140 7.35 -8.95 9.80
CA GLY A 140 7.09 -7.51 9.71
C GLY A 140 5.60 -7.20 9.63
N MET A 141 4.83 -8.01 8.89
CA MET A 141 3.37 -7.87 8.80
C MET A 141 2.72 -8.05 10.18
N ILE A 142 3.08 -9.08 10.93
CA ILE A 142 2.57 -9.32 12.30
C ILE A 142 2.90 -8.13 13.18
N THR A 143 4.16 -7.65 13.15
CA THR A 143 4.61 -6.48 13.93
C THR A 143 3.71 -5.29 13.68
N GLU A 144 3.48 -4.92 12.42
CA GLU A 144 2.65 -3.78 12.05
C GLU A 144 1.18 -3.94 12.52
N TYR A 145 0.61 -5.13 12.40
CA TYR A 145 -0.76 -5.38 12.89
C TYR A 145 -0.86 -5.32 14.42
N LEU A 146 0.13 -5.80 15.15
CA LEU A 146 0.14 -5.69 16.61
C LEU A 146 0.35 -4.25 17.08
N ASP A 147 1.16 -3.46 16.36
CA ASP A 147 1.39 -2.05 16.68
C ASP A 147 0.11 -1.19 16.48
N VAL A 148 -0.80 -1.58 15.58
CA VAL A 148 -2.12 -0.94 15.47
C VAL A 148 -2.90 -1.02 16.78
N LEU A 149 -2.78 -2.10 17.53
CA LEU A 149 -3.52 -2.30 18.78
C LEU A 149 -3.04 -1.38 19.91
N GLU A 150 -1.80 -0.88 19.85
CA GLU A 150 -1.31 0.17 20.76
C GLU A 150 -1.99 1.52 20.51
N ILE A 151 -2.45 1.76 19.29
CA ILE A 151 -3.10 3.01 18.92
C ILE A 151 -4.58 2.95 19.24
N SER A 152 -5.23 1.82 18.94
CA SER A 152 -6.63 1.59 19.23
C SER A 152 -6.95 0.11 19.32
N THR A 153 -7.46 -0.29 20.49
CA THR A 153 -7.95 -1.66 20.73
C THR A 153 -9.17 -2.01 19.87
N GLY A 154 -9.87 -1.01 19.32
CA GLY A 154 -11.00 -1.22 18.42
C GLY A 154 -10.66 -1.97 17.13
N TYR A 155 -9.38 -2.09 16.79
CA TYR A 155 -8.93 -2.84 15.61
C TYR A 155 -8.73 -4.34 15.88
N ILE A 156 -8.95 -4.84 17.09
CA ILE A 156 -8.67 -6.24 17.47
C ILE A 156 -9.31 -7.24 16.50
N GLN A 157 -10.60 -7.08 16.19
CA GLN A 157 -11.31 -8.00 15.31
C GLN A 157 -10.76 -7.96 13.86
N SER A 158 -10.40 -6.77 13.35
CA SER A 158 -9.81 -6.63 12.02
C SER A 158 -8.44 -7.28 11.94
N VAL A 159 -7.62 -7.12 12.98
CA VAL A 159 -6.29 -7.75 13.09
C VAL A 159 -6.44 -9.27 13.19
N GLN A 160 -7.31 -9.77 14.05
CA GLN A 160 -7.59 -11.22 14.20
C GLN A 160 -8.04 -11.83 12.86
N ASN A 161 -8.99 -11.22 12.16
CA ASN A 161 -9.49 -11.72 10.87
C ASN A 161 -8.38 -11.75 9.81
N THR A 162 -7.51 -10.76 9.80
CA THR A 162 -6.41 -10.69 8.82
C THR A 162 -5.33 -11.72 9.13
N LEU A 163 -4.92 -11.84 10.41
CA LEU A 163 -3.94 -12.84 10.82
C LEU A 163 -4.45 -14.26 10.55
N ASN A 164 -5.73 -14.54 10.87
CA ASN A 164 -6.34 -15.84 10.56
C ASN A 164 -6.24 -16.18 9.07
N ARG A 165 -6.57 -15.24 8.21
CA ARG A 165 -6.55 -15.44 6.75
C ARG A 165 -5.15 -15.65 6.18
N VAL A 166 -4.12 -14.94 6.71
CA VAL A 166 -2.77 -14.90 6.13
C VAL A 166 -1.88 -15.99 6.68
N ILE A 167 -1.90 -16.22 7.99
CA ILE A 167 -0.99 -17.18 8.65
C ILE A 167 -1.67 -18.51 8.96
N GLY A 168 -3.00 -18.53 9.01
CA GLY A 168 -3.74 -19.71 9.49
C GLY A 168 -3.39 -20.06 10.95
N PHE A 169 -3.85 -21.23 11.39
CA PHE A 169 -3.58 -21.71 12.76
C PHE A 169 -3.09 -23.15 12.77
N ASP A 170 -2.39 -23.58 11.72
CA ASP A 170 -1.66 -24.83 11.76
C ASP A 170 -0.65 -24.80 12.90
N GLU A 171 -0.72 -25.79 13.78
CA GLU A 171 0.09 -25.87 15.00
C GLU A 171 1.59 -25.82 14.72
N GLU A 172 2.04 -26.44 13.63
CA GLU A 172 3.45 -26.51 13.23
C GLU A 172 3.93 -25.29 12.43
N SER A 173 3.02 -24.34 12.12
CA SER A 173 3.39 -23.16 11.36
C SER A 173 4.36 -22.26 12.13
N LYS A 174 5.52 -21.99 11.53
CA LYS A 174 6.51 -21.05 12.07
C LYS A 174 5.91 -19.65 12.32
N TYR A 175 4.88 -19.27 11.62
CA TYR A 175 4.25 -17.95 11.77
C TYR A 175 3.44 -17.84 13.07
N ASN A 176 2.87 -18.96 13.52
CA ASN A 176 2.22 -19.02 14.82
C ASN A 176 3.22 -18.89 15.98
N ALA A 177 4.42 -19.47 15.82
CA ALA A 177 5.51 -19.28 16.79
C ALA A 177 5.94 -17.80 16.86
N ILE A 178 6.13 -17.14 15.71
CA ILE A 178 6.46 -15.71 15.62
C ILE A 178 5.38 -14.85 16.28
N LEU A 179 4.10 -15.12 15.98
CA LEU A 179 2.98 -14.37 16.59
C LEU A 179 2.99 -14.50 18.12
N LYS A 180 3.14 -15.71 18.63
CA LYS A 180 3.21 -15.97 20.10
C LYS A 180 4.39 -15.24 20.74
N GLU A 181 5.58 -15.34 20.15
CA GLU A 181 6.78 -14.67 20.64
C GLU A 181 6.57 -13.16 20.71
N GLN A 182 6.09 -12.55 19.64
CA GLN A 182 5.82 -11.11 19.60
C GLN A 182 4.77 -10.68 20.62
N LEU A 183 3.72 -11.47 20.81
CA LEU A 183 2.69 -11.20 21.82
C LEU A 183 3.27 -11.29 23.25
N MET A 184 4.04 -12.32 23.55
CA MET A 184 4.68 -12.47 24.88
C MET A 184 5.64 -11.31 25.18
N LEU A 185 6.44 -10.88 24.22
CA LEU A 185 7.33 -9.72 24.38
C LEU A 185 6.55 -8.42 24.67
N ARG A 186 5.40 -8.22 24.00
CA ARG A 186 4.55 -7.05 24.26
C ARG A 186 3.85 -7.10 25.61
N ILE A 187 3.40 -8.26 26.05
CA ILE A 187 2.84 -8.47 27.38
C ILE A 187 3.88 -8.12 28.46
N GLN A 188 5.12 -8.57 28.28
CA GLN A 188 6.20 -8.26 29.21
C GLN A 188 6.52 -6.75 29.28
N LYS A 189 6.47 -6.07 28.13
CA LYS A 189 6.74 -4.62 28.05
C LYS A 189 5.62 -3.76 28.63
N ASN A 190 4.37 -4.20 28.47
CA ASN A 190 3.17 -3.45 28.86
C ASN A 190 2.22 -4.35 29.68
N PRO A 191 2.59 -4.77 30.90
CA PRO A 191 1.81 -5.71 31.72
C PRO A 191 0.42 -5.16 32.09
N GLU A 192 0.25 -3.85 32.08
CA GLU A 192 -1.05 -3.19 32.37
C GLU A 192 -2.01 -3.21 31.18
N SER A 193 -1.56 -3.66 30.01
CA SER A 193 -2.37 -3.69 28.80
C SER A 193 -2.87 -5.09 28.52
N ASP A 194 -4.18 -5.33 28.67
CA ASP A 194 -4.80 -6.63 28.43
C ASP A 194 -4.90 -7.03 26.95
N ILE A 195 -4.70 -6.09 26.04
CA ILE A 195 -4.96 -6.31 24.60
C ILE A 195 -4.11 -7.45 24.03
N TYR A 196 -2.83 -7.52 24.40
CA TYR A 196 -1.94 -8.57 23.90
C TYR A 196 -2.20 -9.91 24.58
N SER A 197 -2.64 -9.92 25.84
CA SER A 197 -3.11 -11.12 26.54
C SER A 197 -4.37 -11.67 25.86
N GLN A 198 -5.34 -10.82 25.52
CA GLN A 198 -6.53 -11.20 24.78
C GLN A 198 -6.17 -11.78 23.39
N MET A 199 -5.21 -11.18 22.70
CA MET A 199 -4.73 -11.67 21.41
C MET A 199 -4.02 -13.02 21.53
N LEU A 200 -3.26 -13.23 22.61
CA LEU A 200 -2.57 -14.50 22.86
C LEU A 200 -3.58 -15.62 23.18
N ILE A 201 -4.55 -15.35 24.04
CA ILE A 201 -5.65 -16.27 24.36
C ILE A 201 -6.39 -16.65 23.07
N TRP A 202 -6.77 -15.65 22.27
CA TRP A 202 -7.43 -15.90 20.99
C TRP A 202 -6.58 -16.80 20.06
N ALA A 203 -5.28 -16.53 19.92
CA ALA A 203 -4.39 -17.32 19.06
C ALA A 203 -4.28 -18.78 19.56
N LEU A 204 -4.17 -19.00 20.87
CA LEU A 204 -4.14 -20.33 21.47
C LEU A 204 -5.46 -21.09 21.29
N MET A 205 -6.60 -20.41 21.44
CA MET A 205 -7.92 -21.00 21.20
C MET A 205 -8.10 -21.44 19.75
N GLN A 206 -7.60 -20.66 18.79
CA GLN A 206 -7.66 -21.03 17.35
C GLN A 206 -6.81 -22.30 17.06
N GLN A 207 -5.76 -22.54 17.83
CA GLN A 207 -4.91 -23.73 17.71
C GLN A 207 -5.45 -24.93 18.53
N ASN A 208 -6.65 -24.84 19.10
CA ASN A 208 -7.22 -25.84 20.00
C ASN A 208 -6.37 -26.14 21.25
N LYS A 209 -5.56 -25.20 21.68
CA LYS A 209 -4.70 -25.27 22.88
C LYS A 209 -5.40 -24.65 24.08
N TYR A 210 -6.59 -25.13 24.38
CA TYR A 210 -7.45 -24.56 25.44
C TYR A 210 -6.81 -24.59 26.84
N GLU A 211 -5.97 -25.58 27.11
CA GLU A 211 -5.27 -25.68 28.41
C GLU A 211 -4.20 -24.59 28.60
N ALA A 212 -3.69 -24.02 27.50
CA ALA A 212 -2.68 -22.97 27.52
C ALA A 212 -3.28 -21.55 27.42
N ALA A 213 -4.58 -21.43 27.12
CA ALA A 213 -5.28 -20.16 26.97
C ALA A 213 -5.85 -19.67 28.33
#